data_d17413bb49e35cc358197a28ab1bad05
#
_entry.id   d17413bb49e35cc358197a28ab1bad05
#
_cell.length_a   1.000
_cell.length_b   1.000
_cell.length_c   1.000
_cell.angle_alpha   90.00
_cell.angle_beta   90.00
_cell.angle_gamma   90.00
#
_symmetry.space_group_name_H-M   'P 1'
#
loop_
_entity.id
_entity.type
_entity.pdbx_description
1 polymer ?
#
loop_
_entity_poly.entity_id
_entity_poly.type
_entity_poly.pdbx_seq_one_letter_code
_entity_poly.pdbx_strand_id
1 'polypeptide(L)'
;VRYAFPSDLSVLAGPTGVGKTTLLELVKFGFGGEADIAEVARDYVVEVRIDATLGDSRYRLARTIDPGKRKIVRVTDLITQERLPDHHTTKTEPRLNSLLMSALGLPDDMRAASRTTVSSNSGTRISFMDIFGFLYVPQREINREIAHSDQSVREPKRKAVFELLFGLTDAEALNQRSLINELKGKIDIAEVEAKNVASFLAVSNTTTREHAQAAVEQAVVAEGETTVRLEELRDTLDPISDRETQVIRDLLADAERSVADSRSLIISLQRREGEYHLERRRIQGDLDRLGRIVDAGHRLASIEFEVCPRCVQALGARDVPAGACRVCLQPDPTPGGVTEFDQYEAKQLRDQLNEIGDQLHSVSRQLEQATSAEAAGRLRVDELAALLERRTRERITPRLQAFADLSQQLAEARALQQQMKGTLRQWDRLQDIERVARKLRSEREEAKAVLRRMEEALNERREQIFADLNEEYESTVSLLGVPGITAASISTTTYLPIINGIPWSDFGPRGGGITTAAQMAYWATLLAVAQRHDGTSYPAFMLIDSPRQAVNDSEALSKALYRRLVALVDANKQVAIAGIRRAKVQLIIADNSLPAEFRGNYAQTDFTISNPTVSTIPHPGPSKVKTLGS
;
A
#
# COMPACT_ATOMS: atom_id res chain seq x y z
N VAL A 1 -28.51 18.91 22.08
CA VAL A 1 -29.61 18.05 21.61
C VAL A 1 -29.25 16.60 21.89
N ARG A 2 -30.22 15.78 22.29
CA ARG A 2 -30.02 14.35 22.58
C ARG A 2 -31.07 13.54 21.83
N TYR A 3 -30.60 12.52 21.13
CA TYR A 3 -31.43 11.52 20.45
C TYR A 3 -31.24 10.16 21.12
N ALA A 4 -32.32 9.45 21.32
CA ALA A 4 -32.30 8.05 21.75
C ALA A 4 -32.88 7.21 20.61
N PHE A 5 -32.09 6.24 20.15
CA PHE A 5 -32.52 5.28 19.15
C PHE A 5 -32.80 3.96 19.87
N PRO A 6 -34.06 3.65 20.16
CA PRO A 6 -34.39 2.36 20.72
C PRO A 6 -34.00 1.23 19.76
N SER A 7 -33.84 0.03 20.27
CA SER A 7 -33.72 -1.15 19.38
C SER A 7 -34.97 -1.21 18.50
N ASP A 8 -34.85 -1.68 17.31
CA ASP A 8 -35.80 -1.81 16.24
C ASP A 8 -35.66 -0.68 15.17
N LEU A 9 -36.75 -0.27 14.53
CA LEU A 9 -36.73 0.76 13.52
C LEU A 9 -36.90 2.15 14.15
N SER A 10 -35.97 3.04 13.83
CA SER A 10 -36.08 4.47 14.13
C SER A 10 -36.03 5.29 12.84
N VAL A 11 -37.01 6.15 12.61
CA VAL A 11 -37.07 6.99 11.41
C VAL A 11 -36.90 8.46 11.80
N LEU A 12 -35.93 9.10 11.18
CA LEU A 12 -35.70 10.54 11.23
C LEU A 12 -36.43 11.16 10.01
N ALA A 13 -37.62 11.70 10.26
CA ALA A 13 -38.49 12.18 9.19
C ALA A 13 -38.48 13.72 9.09
N GLY A 14 -38.65 14.25 7.89
CA GLY A 14 -38.74 15.68 7.65
C GLY A 14 -38.31 16.09 6.25
N PRO A 15 -38.57 17.34 5.87
CA PRO A 15 -38.20 17.84 4.55
C PRO A 15 -36.68 17.89 4.34
N THR A 16 -36.27 18.06 3.08
CA THR A 16 -34.86 18.27 2.74
C THR A 16 -34.33 19.54 3.41
N GLY A 17 -33.10 19.50 3.90
CA GLY A 17 -32.44 20.67 4.51
C GLY A 17 -32.54 20.76 6.03
N VAL A 18 -33.32 19.91 6.70
CA VAL A 18 -33.46 19.93 8.19
C VAL A 18 -32.28 19.25 8.94
N GLY A 19 -31.25 18.77 8.23
CA GLY A 19 -30.02 18.25 8.82
C GLY A 19 -30.01 16.74 9.12
N LYS A 20 -30.93 15.94 8.59
CA LYS A 20 -30.99 14.48 8.80
C LYS A 20 -29.69 13.77 8.40
N THR A 21 -29.20 14.00 7.16
CA THR A 21 -27.91 13.50 6.69
C THR A 21 -26.76 13.94 7.57
N THR A 22 -26.75 15.21 7.98
CA THR A 22 -25.73 15.74 8.91
C THR A 22 -25.74 14.99 10.24
N LEU A 23 -26.90 14.62 10.77
CA LEU A 23 -27.00 13.83 12.00
C LEU A 23 -26.39 12.45 11.83
N LEU A 24 -26.64 11.74 10.70
CA LEU A 24 -26.01 10.45 10.41
C LEU A 24 -24.49 10.58 10.22
N GLU A 25 -24.05 11.61 9.54
CA GLU A 25 -22.60 11.91 9.40
C GLU A 25 -21.95 12.23 10.77
N LEU A 26 -22.65 12.90 11.68
CA LEU A 26 -22.17 13.11 13.05
C LEU A 26 -22.06 11.79 13.83
N VAL A 27 -22.94 10.82 13.59
CA VAL A 27 -22.81 9.46 14.15
C VAL A 27 -21.53 8.80 13.63
N LYS A 28 -21.29 8.82 12.33
CA LYS A 28 -20.06 8.33 11.72
C LYS A 28 -18.81 9.03 12.30
N PHE A 29 -18.88 10.35 12.47
CA PHE A 29 -17.82 11.13 13.08
C PHE A 29 -17.52 10.69 14.50
N GLY A 30 -18.53 10.48 15.32
CA GLY A 30 -18.37 10.03 16.71
C GLY A 30 -17.70 8.66 16.83
N PHE A 31 -17.93 7.75 15.88
CA PHE A 31 -17.21 6.47 15.78
C PHE A 31 -15.79 6.58 15.21
N GLY A 32 -15.26 7.78 14.99
CA GLY A 32 -13.89 7.98 14.56
C GLY A 32 -13.73 8.21 13.07
N GLY A 33 -14.80 8.14 12.26
CA GLY A 33 -14.78 8.35 10.82
C GLY A 33 -14.55 9.83 10.45
N GLU A 34 -14.14 10.05 9.21
CA GLU A 34 -14.26 11.37 8.58
C GLU A 34 -15.71 11.54 8.10
N ALA A 35 -16.28 12.70 8.37
CA ALA A 35 -17.66 13.00 8.06
C ALA A 35 -17.78 14.29 7.25
N ASP A 36 -18.73 14.28 6.33
CA ASP A 36 -19.11 15.47 5.57
C ASP A 36 -20.14 16.27 6.37
N ILE A 37 -19.64 17.09 7.28
CA ILE A 37 -20.45 17.89 8.18
C ILE A 37 -20.77 19.22 7.50
N ALA A 38 -22.07 19.53 7.38
CA ALA A 38 -22.54 20.80 6.84
C ALA A 38 -21.88 21.98 7.58
N GLU A 39 -21.55 23.05 6.87
CA GLU A 39 -20.85 24.23 7.38
C GLU A 39 -21.55 24.81 8.63
N VAL A 40 -22.87 24.96 8.54
CA VAL A 40 -23.69 25.39 9.69
C VAL A 40 -23.50 24.50 10.94
N ALA A 41 -23.36 23.20 10.76
CA ALA A 41 -23.15 22.30 11.89
C ALA A 41 -21.71 22.40 12.44
N ARG A 42 -20.72 22.72 11.62
CA ARG A 42 -19.33 22.95 12.08
C ARG A 42 -19.23 24.13 13.02
N ASP A 43 -20.01 25.17 12.76
CA ASP A 43 -19.96 26.41 13.54
C ASP A 43 -20.65 26.29 14.89
N TYR A 44 -21.67 25.43 15.00
CA TYR A 44 -22.52 25.36 16.18
C TYR A 44 -22.37 24.06 17.01
N VAL A 45 -21.88 22.97 16.41
CA VAL A 45 -21.68 21.72 17.14
C VAL A 45 -20.27 21.67 17.72
N VAL A 46 -20.17 21.74 19.03
CA VAL A 46 -18.90 21.71 19.75
C VAL A 46 -18.37 20.29 19.87
N GLU A 47 -19.27 19.34 20.18
CA GLU A 47 -18.89 17.97 20.50
C GLU A 47 -20.01 17.00 20.10
N VAL A 48 -19.63 15.83 19.64
CA VAL A 48 -20.50 14.69 19.38
C VAL A 48 -20.26 13.65 20.46
N ARG A 49 -21.33 13.20 21.12
CA ARG A 49 -21.31 12.11 22.10
C ARG A 49 -22.19 10.98 21.62
N ILE A 50 -21.64 9.78 21.60
CA ILE A 50 -22.35 8.55 21.24
C ILE A 50 -22.28 7.57 22.40
N ASP A 51 -23.42 7.14 22.88
CA ASP A 51 -23.53 5.98 23.76
C ASP A 51 -23.87 4.77 22.91
N ALA A 52 -22.93 3.82 22.80
CA ALA A 52 -23.08 2.64 21.94
C ALA A 52 -22.82 1.36 22.74
N THR A 53 -23.61 0.33 22.43
CA THR A 53 -23.36 -1.05 22.87
C THR A 53 -22.73 -1.82 21.73
N LEU A 54 -21.55 -2.39 21.95
CA LEU A 54 -20.77 -3.14 20.99
C LEU A 54 -20.39 -4.48 21.63
N GLY A 55 -20.99 -5.57 21.19
CA GLY A 55 -20.88 -6.84 21.87
C GLY A 55 -21.34 -6.74 23.34
N ASP A 56 -20.50 -7.17 24.26
CA ASP A 56 -20.75 -7.08 25.70
C ASP A 56 -20.31 -5.75 26.32
N SER A 57 -19.71 -4.86 25.54
CA SER A 57 -19.17 -3.58 25.97
C SER A 57 -20.16 -2.44 25.72
N ARG A 58 -20.15 -1.44 26.59
CA ARG A 58 -20.96 -0.24 26.41
C ARG A 58 -20.13 1.00 26.66
N TYR A 59 -19.91 1.77 25.60
CA TYR A 59 -19.05 2.93 25.64
C TYR A 59 -19.78 4.23 25.35
N ARG A 60 -19.33 5.30 26.01
CA ARG A 60 -19.58 6.68 25.60
C ARG A 60 -18.35 7.20 24.89
N LEU A 61 -18.50 7.53 23.63
CA LEU A 61 -17.49 8.16 22.79
C LEU A 61 -17.82 9.64 22.68
N ALA A 62 -16.89 10.52 23.07
CA ALA A 62 -17.07 11.96 22.99
C ALA A 62 -15.93 12.57 22.16
N ARG A 63 -16.29 13.17 21.02
CA ARG A 63 -15.33 13.74 20.04
C ARG A 63 -15.71 15.17 19.71
N THR A 64 -14.73 16.09 19.82
CA THR A 64 -14.93 17.50 19.44
C THR A 64 -14.78 17.69 17.94
N ILE A 65 -15.50 18.68 17.39
CA ILE A 65 -15.38 19.08 15.98
C ILE A 65 -14.18 20.02 15.77
N ASP A 66 -13.64 20.63 16.83
CA ASP A 66 -12.48 21.51 16.77
C ASP A 66 -11.32 20.86 15.97
N PRO A 67 -10.86 21.48 14.89
CA PRO A 67 -9.79 20.95 14.03
C PRO A 67 -8.52 20.58 14.80
N GLY A 68 -8.18 21.33 15.85
CA GLY A 68 -6.99 21.06 16.67
C GLY A 68 -7.08 19.81 17.54
N LYS A 69 -8.28 19.38 17.90
CA LYS A 69 -8.53 18.27 18.85
C LYS A 69 -9.39 17.14 18.28
N ARG A 70 -9.89 17.26 17.05
CA ARG A 70 -10.81 16.26 16.44
C ARG A 70 -10.24 14.85 16.28
N LYS A 71 -8.92 14.69 16.45
CA LYS A 71 -8.26 13.37 16.40
C LYS A 71 -8.32 12.62 17.73
N ILE A 72 -8.75 13.26 18.78
CA ILE A 72 -8.85 12.71 20.15
C ILE A 72 -10.31 12.38 20.44
N VAL A 73 -10.55 11.19 20.97
CA VAL A 73 -11.85 10.71 21.40
C VAL A 73 -11.77 10.35 22.89
N ARG A 74 -12.57 11.01 23.68
CA ARG A 74 -12.73 10.66 25.11
C ARG A 74 -13.67 9.47 25.22
N VAL A 75 -13.24 8.45 25.92
CA VAL A 75 -13.98 7.22 26.09
C VAL A 75 -14.34 7.02 27.56
N THR A 76 -15.59 6.66 27.81
CA THR A 76 -16.06 6.24 29.13
C THR A 76 -16.74 4.89 28.99
N ASP A 77 -16.33 3.92 29.76
CA ASP A 77 -17.04 2.66 29.89
C ASP A 77 -18.31 2.91 30.71
N LEU A 78 -19.47 2.62 30.14
CA LEU A 78 -20.76 2.86 30.76
C LEU A 78 -21.21 1.70 31.67
N ILE A 79 -20.49 0.58 31.67
CA ILE A 79 -20.74 -0.55 32.58
C ILE A 79 -20.02 -0.29 33.91
N THR A 80 -18.70 -0.01 33.82
CA THR A 80 -17.87 0.26 35.00
C THR A 80 -17.96 1.72 35.47
N GLN A 81 -18.50 2.63 34.65
CA GLN A 81 -18.52 4.09 34.86
C GLN A 81 -17.11 4.71 34.92
N GLU A 82 -16.11 4.00 34.46
CA GLU A 82 -14.72 4.49 34.43
C GLU A 82 -14.40 5.25 33.15
N ARG A 83 -13.66 6.32 33.32
CA ARG A 83 -13.07 7.03 32.16
C ARG A 83 -11.80 6.30 31.73
N LEU A 84 -11.80 5.82 30.48
CA LEU A 84 -10.64 5.24 29.85
C LEU A 84 -9.68 6.35 29.39
N PRO A 85 -8.41 6.01 29.10
CA PRO A 85 -7.48 6.95 28.47
C PRO A 85 -8.07 7.55 27.20
N ASP A 86 -7.64 8.75 26.83
CA ASP A 86 -8.06 9.40 25.59
C ASP A 86 -7.52 8.61 24.39
N HIS A 87 -8.43 8.21 23.50
CA HIS A 87 -8.10 7.39 22.32
C HIS A 87 -7.92 8.27 21.09
N HIS A 88 -7.08 7.82 20.18
CA HIS A 88 -6.76 8.56 18.94
C HIS A 88 -7.39 7.89 17.71
N THR A 89 -7.90 8.70 16.78
CA THR A 89 -8.37 8.22 15.46
C THR A 89 -7.20 7.98 14.48
N THR A 90 -5.97 8.32 14.90
CA THR A 90 -4.73 8.17 14.13
C THR A 90 -3.95 6.92 14.57
N LYS A 91 -2.69 6.81 14.12
CA LYS A 91 -1.79 5.71 14.52
C LYS A 91 -1.23 5.82 15.96
N THR A 92 -1.56 6.89 16.68
CA THR A 92 -1.09 7.14 18.06
C THR A 92 -1.85 6.25 19.03
N GLU A 93 -1.15 5.59 19.95
CA GLU A 93 -1.77 4.77 21.00
C GLU A 93 -2.23 5.63 22.20
N PRO A 94 -3.32 5.25 22.86
CA PRO A 94 -4.23 4.16 22.52
C PRO A 94 -5.12 4.52 21.33
N ARG A 95 -5.34 3.58 20.41
CA ARG A 95 -6.15 3.81 19.21
C ARG A 95 -7.61 3.51 19.44
N LEU A 96 -8.47 4.39 18.96
CA LEU A 96 -9.91 4.14 18.95
C LEU A 96 -10.27 2.88 18.13
N ASN A 97 -9.55 2.66 17.03
CA ASN A 97 -9.73 1.47 16.20
C ASN A 97 -9.57 0.18 17.00
N SER A 98 -8.50 0.08 17.79
CA SER A 98 -8.22 -1.12 18.61
C SER A 98 -9.32 -1.39 19.63
N LEU A 99 -9.82 -0.33 20.28
CA LEU A 99 -10.94 -0.43 21.21
C LEU A 99 -12.22 -0.95 20.53
N LEU A 100 -12.59 -0.36 19.40
CA LEU A 100 -13.84 -0.71 18.70
C LEU A 100 -13.76 -2.10 18.06
N MET A 101 -12.61 -2.49 17.50
CA MET A 101 -12.39 -3.84 16.96
C MET A 101 -12.46 -4.88 18.07
N SER A 102 -11.78 -4.65 19.19
CA SER A 102 -11.83 -5.54 20.37
C SER A 102 -13.26 -5.70 20.92
N ALA A 103 -14.03 -4.61 20.98
CA ALA A 103 -15.43 -4.66 21.42
C ALA A 103 -16.33 -5.49 20.49
N LEU A 104 -15.97 -5.62 19.21
CA LEU A 104 -16.63 -6.52 18.25
C LEU A 104 -16.06 -7.96 18.27
N GLY A 105 -15.10 -8.25 19.14
CA GLY A 105 -14.42 -9.55 19.18
C GLY A 105 -13.47 -9.77 18.00
N LEU A 106 -13.03 -8.70 17.33
CA LEU A 106 -12.17 -8.77 16.16
C LEU A 106 -10.75 -8.29 16.49
N PRO A 107 -9.71 -9.00 16.03
CA PRO A 107 -8.33 -8.53 16.16
C PRO A 107 -8.12 -7.20 15.41
N ASP A 108 -7.28 -6.35 15.94
CA ASP A 108 -7.03 -5.02 15.37
C ASP A 108 -5.88 -5.01 14.34
N ASP A 109 -5.18 -6.12 14.17
CA ASP A 109 -4.03 -6.31 13.29
C ASP A 109 -4.35 -7.01 11.95
N MET A 110 -5.62 -7.30 11.70
CA MET A 110 -6.07 -7.93 10.46
C MET A 110 -5.70 -7.11 9.23
N ARG A 111 -5.22 -7.79 8.19
CA ARG A 111 -4.77 -7.15 6.96
C ARG A 111 -5.41 -7.76 5.73
N ALA A 112 -5.91 -6.91 4.86
CA ALA A 112 -6.31 -7.30 3.51
C ALA A 112 -5.09 -7.31 2.59
N ALA A 113 -5.01 -8.28 1.71
CA ALA A 113 -3.95 -8.38 0.72
C ALA A 113 -3.89 -7.13 -0.18
N SER A 114 -2.70 -6.56 -0.37
CA SER A 114 -2.52 -5.41 -1.27
C SER A 114 -2.43 -5.86 -2.72
N ARG A 115 -2.99 -5.08 -3.66
CA ARG A 115 -2.81 -5.29 -5.11
C ARG A 115 -1.45 -4.82 -5.63
N THR A 116 -0.80 -3.90 -4.92
CA THR A 116 0.48 -3.32 -5.34
C THR A 116 1.63 -3.96 -4.60
N THR A 117 2.55 -4.57 -5.35
CA THR A 117 3.77 -5.23 -4.85
C THR A 117 4.88 -4.25 -4.43
N VAL A 118 4.69 -2.94 -4.61
CA VAL A 118 5.81 -1.99 -4.63
C VAL A 118 5.98 -1.17 -3.34
N SER A 119 4.99 -1.02 -2.46
CA SER A 119 5.15 -0.02 -1.40
C SER A 119 4.86 -0.40 0.05
N SER A 120 4.34 -1.57 0.35
CA SER A 120 4.38 -2.09 1.73
C SER A 120 4.04 -3.57 1.72
N ASN A 121 5.02 -4.37 2.08
CA ASN A 121 4.98 -5.82 2.03
C ASN A 121 3.94 -6.49 2.92
N SER A 122 3.19 -5.76 3.72
CA SER A 122 2.34 -6.32 4.78
C SER A 122 0.83 -6.17 4.59
N GLY A 123 0.34 -5.84 3.39
CA GLY A 123 -1.09 -5.62 3.14
C GLY A 123 -1.65 -4.36 3.84
N THR A 124 -2.91 -4.03 3.57
CA THR A 124 -3.57 -2.86 4.15
C THR A 124 -4.39 -3.27 5.37
N ARG A 125 -4.16 -2.65 6.52
CA ARG A 125 -4.89 -2.94 7.76
C ARG A 125 -6.39 -2.70 7.59
N ILE A 126 -7.20 -3.66 8.06
CA ILE A 126 -8.65 -3.52 8.17
C ILE A 126 -8.95 -2.71 9.43
N SER A 127 -9.83 -1.75 9.31
CA SER A 127 -10.23 -0.87 10.41
C SER A 127 -11.72 -1.00 10.70
N PHE A 128 -12.14 -0.54 11.88
CA PHE A 128 -13.55 -0.42 12.21
C PHE A 128 -14.32 0.42 11.17
N MET A 129 -13.71 1.45 10.60
CA MET A 129 -14.36 2.26 9.57
C MET A 129 -14.56 1.52 8.25
N ASP A 130 -13.74 0.50 7.94
CA ASP A 130 -13.99 -0.37 6.80
C ASP A 130 -15.22 -1.27 7.05
N ILE A 131 -15.41 -1.73 8.30
CA ILE A 131 -16.63 -2.44 8.74
C ILE A 131 -17.83 -1.48 8.73
N PHE A 132 -17.65 -0.25 9.21
CA PHE A 132 -18.71 0.76 9.24
C PHE A 132 -19.24 1.08 7.84
N GLY A 133 -18.43 0.94 6.80
CA GLY A 133 -18.86 1.04 5.41
C GLY A 133 -19.90 0.00 4.98
N PHE A 134 -20.06 -1.10 5.75
CA PHE A 134 -21.14 -2.07 5.58
C PHE A 134 -22.35 -1.81 6.49
N LEU A 135 -22.26 -0.83 7.37
CA LEU A 135 -23.31 -0.47 8.33
C LEU A 135 -23.97 0.87 8.01
N TYR A 136 -23.35 1.69 7.19
CA TYR A 136 -23.88 3.00 6.82
C TYR A 136 -23.97 3.14 5.31
N VAL A 137 -25.19 3.40 4.86
CA VAL A 137 -25.54 3.65 3.44
C VAL A 137 -25.84 5.15 3.29
N PRO A 138 -24.84 5.97 2.95
CA PRO A 138 -25.05 7.41 2.78
C PRO A 138 -25.80 7.72 1.51
N GLN A 139 -26.59 8.80 1.50
CA GLN A 139 -27.41 9.21 0.37
C GLN A 139 -26.63 9.31 -0.96
N ARG A 140 -25.37 9.76 -0.91
CA ARG A 140 -24.52 9.92 -2.10
C ARG A 140 -24.08 8.60 -2.73
N GLU A 141 -24.10 7.50 -1.96
CA GLU A 141 -23.70 6.16 -2.42
C GLU A 141 -24.90 5.34 -2.91
N ILE A 142 -26.12 5.73 -2.51
CA ILE A 142 -27.35 5.11 -3.01
C ILE A 142 -27.41 5.28 -4.52
N ASN A 143 -27.72 4.22 -5.22
CA ASN A 143 -27.80 4.09 -6.68
C ASN A 143 -26.46 4.27 -7.45
N ARG A 144 -25.32 4.23 -6.78
CA ARG A 144 -24.00 4.38 -7.42
C ARG A 144 -23.03 3.28 -7.02
N GLU A 145 -22.72 3.20 -5.72
CA GLU A 145 -21.67 2.33 -5.22
C GLU A 145 -22.12 1.57 -3.95
N ILE A 146 -21.47 0.47 -3.68
CA ILE A 146 -21.70 -0.37 -2.51
C ILE A 146 -20.38 -0.47 -1.74
N ALA A 147 -20.33 0.07 -0.53
CA ALA A 147 -19.14 0.03 0.33
C ALA A 147 -17.86 0.38 -0.45
N HIS A 148 -17.86 1.52 -1.14
CA HIS A 148 -16.76 2.03 -1.97
C HIS A 148 -16.35 1.08 -3.13
N SER A 149 -17.30 0.40 -3.75
CA SER A 149 -17.05 -0.53 -4.86
C SER A 149 -16.52 0.13 -6.13
N ASP A 150 -16.64 1.45 -6.27
CA ASP A 150 -16.07 2.26 -7.34
C ASP A 150 -14.53 2.42 -7.22
N GLN A 151 -13.96 2.21 -6.04
CA GLN A 151 -12.55 2.38 -5.75
C GLN A 151 -11.79 1.06 -5.82
N SER A 152 -11.10 0.82 -6.94
CA SER A 152 -10.34 -0.42 -7.15
C SER A 152 -9.27 -0.68 -6.09
N VAL A 153 -8.69 0.38 -5.52
CA VAL A 153 -7.70 0.28 -4.43
C VAL A 153 -8.32 -0.28 -3.14
N ARG A 154 -9.60 0.00 -2.89
CA ARG A 154 -10.31 -0.49 -1.69
C ARG A 154 -10.93 -1.87 -1.88
N GLU A 155 -10.99 -2.40 -3.10
CA GLU A 155 -11.61 -3.69 -3.37
C GLU A 155 -11.08 -4.84 -2.50
N PRO A 156 -9.76 -5.02 -2.29
CA PRO A 156 -9.27 -6.09 -1.43
C PRO A 156 -9.77 -5.97 0.01
N LYS A 157 -9.81 -4.74 0.56
CA LYS A 157 -10.37 -4.50 1.90
C LYS A 157 -11.87 -4.79 1.96
N ARG A 158 -12.63 -4.29 0.99
CA ARG A 158 -14.08 -4.50 0.93
C ARG A 158 -14.41 -6.00 0.89
N LYS A 159 -13.69 -6.77 0.06
CA LYS A 159 -13.85 -8.23 -0.01
C LYS A 159 -13.50 -8.91 1.33
N ALA A 160 -12.37 -8.55 1.91
CA ALA A 160 -11.93 -9.11 3.19
C ALA A 160 -12.91 -8.80 4.33
N VAL A 161 -13.47 -7.59 4.37
CA VAL A 161 -14.51 -7.22 5.34
C VAL A 161 -15.79 -8.01 5.12
N PHE A 162 -16.24 -8.17 3.88
CA PHE A 162 -17.40 -9.00 3.57
C PHE A 162 -17.18 -10.45 4.03
N GLU A 163 -16.06 -11.06 3.65
CA GLU A 163 -15.70 -12.43 4.06
C GLU A 163 -15.67 -12.59 5.58
N LEU A 164 -15.10 -11.60 6.28
CA LEU A 164 -15.04 -11.58 7.74
C LEU A 164 -16.44 -11.50 8.37
N LEU A 165 -17.29 -10.59 7.89
CA LEU A 165 -18.63 -10.37 8.41
C LEU A 165 -19.54 -11.60 8.23
N PHE A 166 -19.35 -12.35 7.15
CA PHE A 166 -20.10 -13.58 6.91
C PHE A 166 -19.40 -14.85 7.40
N GLY A 167 -18.27 -14.72 8.10
CA GLY A 167 -17.50 -15.87 8.59
C GLY A 167 -17.01 -16.80 7.48
N LEU A 168 -16.74 -16.24 6.28
CA LEU A 168 -16.15 -16.91 5.13
C LEU A 168 -14.61 -16.92 5.19
N THR A 169 -14.06 -16.15 6.08
CA THR A 169 -12.66 -16.06 6.45
C THR A 169 -12.55 -15.69 7.91
N ASP A 170 -11.42 -15.96 8.49
CA ASP A 170 -11.07 -15.48 9.82
C ASP A 170 -9.82 -14.59 9.79
N ALA A 171 -9.44 -14.06 10.94
CA ALA A 171 -8.27 -13.21 11.06
C ALA A 171 -6.98 -13.93 10.65
N GLU A 172 -6.89 -15.23 10.93
CA GLU A 172 -5.71 -16.04 10.63
C GLU A 172 -5.56 -16.26 9.12
N ALA A 173 -6.64 -16.59 8.40
CA ALA A 173 -6.64 -16.71 6.95
C ALA A 173 -6.30 -15.39 6.25
N LEU A 174 -6.80 -14.26 6.75
CA LEU A 174 -6.46 -12.94 6.24
C LEU A 174 -4.97 -12.62 6.45
N ASN A 175 -4.43 -12.96 7.61
CA ASN A 175 -3.00 -12.79 7.91
C ASN A 175 -2.14 -13.70 7.03
N GLN A 176 -2.57 -14.94 6.78
CA GLN A 176 -1.88 -15.85 5.84
C GLN A 176 -1.88 -15.32 4.40
N ARG A 177 -3.01 -14.80 3.91
CA ARG A 177 -3.06 -14.13 2.59
C ARG A 177 -2.11 -12.93 2.52
N SER A 178 -2.03 -12.15 3.58
CA SER A 178 -1.11 -11.02 3.67
C SER A 178 0.35 -11.46 3.67
N LEU A 179 0.68 -12.49 4.45
CA LEU A 179 2.01 -13.10 4.51
C LEU A 179 2.46 -13.64 3.14
N ILE A 180 1.57 -14.34 2.42
CA ILE A 180 1.85 -14.86 1.07
C ILE A 180 2.25 -13.73 0.12
N ASN A 181 1.54 -12.59 0.16
CA ASN A 181 1.85 -11.43 -0.66
C ASN A 181 3.15 -10.73 -0.24
N GLU A 182 3.40 -10.63 1.07
CA GLU A 182 4.67 -10.12 1.60
C GLU A 182 5.85 -10.97 1.13
N LEU A 183 5.74 -12.29 1.27
CA LEU A 183 6.76 -13.24 0.82
C LEU A 183 6.97 -13.14 -0.70
N LYS A 184 5.88 -12.99 -1.48
CA LYS A 184 5.99 -12.75 -2.92
C LYS A 184 6.81 -11.48 -3.22
N GLY A 185 6.51 -10.38 -2.56
CA GLY A 185 7.26 -9.14 -2.74
C GLY A 185 8.74 -9.28 -2.41
N LYS A 186 9.07 -9.98 -1.31
CA LYS A 186 10.46 -10.27 -0.94
C LYS A 186 11.16 -11.17 -1.96
N ILE A 187 10.47 -12.15 -2.53
CA ILE A 187 10.99 -13.02 -3.59
C ILE A 187 11.27 -12.19 -4.84
N ASP A 188 10.33 -11.38 -5.29
CA ASP A 188 10.46 -10.54 -6.47
C ASP A 188 11.69 -9.60 -6.35
N ILE A 189 11.90 -9.00 -5.17
CA ILE A 189 13.08 -8.16 -4.89
C ILE A 189 14.36 -9.00 -4.97
N ALA A 190 14.41 -10.17 -4.32
CA ALA A 190 15.58 -11.03 -4.34
C ALA A 190 15.91 -11.53 -5.76
N GLU A 191 14.90 -11.86 -6.56
CA GLU A 191 15.08 -12.28 -7.96
C GLU A 191 15.63 -11.16 -8.84
N VAL A 192 15.17 -9.92 -8.66
CA VAL A 192 15.70 -8.74 -9.35
C VAL A 192 17.15 -8.51 -8.94
N GLU A 193 17.46 -8.59 -7.66
CA GLU A 193 18.83 -8.44 -7.16
C GLU A 193 19.75 -9.55 -7.70
N ALA A 194 19.31 -10.81 -7.66
CA ALA A 194 20.05 -11.94 -8.24
C ALA A 194 20.34 -11.72 -9.72
N LYS A 195 19.35 -11.27 -10.49
CA LYS A 195 19.50 -10.97 -11.92
C LYS A 195 20.52 -9.85 -12.16
N ASN A 196 20.51 -8.80 -11.33
CA ASN A 196 21.47 -7.71 -11.45
C ASN A 196 22.90 -8.21 -11.17
N VAL A 197 23.11 -8.98 -10.11
CA VAL A 197 24.42 -9.57 -9.80
C VAL A 197 24.86 -10.55 -10.89
N ALA A 198 23.98 -11.41 -11.38
CA ALA A 198 24.26 -12.34 -12.46
C ALA A 198 24.64 -11.63 -13.76
N SER A 199 23.95 -10.53 -14.11
CA SER A 199 24.30 -9.72 -15.30
C SER A 199 25.69 -9.07 -15.18
N PHE A 200 26.06 -8.62 -13.99
CA PHE A 200 27.41 -8.12 -13.72
C PHE A 200 28.45 -9.24 -13.88
N LEU A 201 28.19 -10.42 -13.31
CA LEU A 201 29.10 -11.57 -13.41
C LEU A 201 29.28 -12.06 -14.85
N ALA A 202 28.26 -11.98 -15.69
CA ALA A 202 28.32 -12.34 -17.10
C ALA A 202 29.35 -11.50 -17.88
N VAL A 203 29.64 -10.29 -17.43
CA VAL A 203 30.64 -9.39 -18.06
C VAL A 203 32.06 -9.61 -17.50
N SER A 204 32.18 -10.34 -16.36
CA SER A 204 33.43 -10.45 -15.59
C SER A 204 34.43 -11.52 -16.09
N ASN A 205 34.24 -12.10 -17.28
CA ASN A 205 35.05 -13.20 -17.80
C ASN A 205 35.19 -14.46 -16.93
N THR A 206 34.36 -14.56 -15.87
CA THR A 206 34.32 -15.73 -15.00
C THR A 206 32.94 -16.38 -15.11
N THR A 207 32.91 -17.60 -15.62
CA THR A 207 31.67 -18.33 -15.92
C THR A 207 31.06 -18.98 -14.69
N THR A 208 31.87 -19.31 -13.69
CA THR A 208 31.44 -19.97 -12.45
C THR A 208 32.22 -19.47 -11.23
N ARG A 209 31.66 -19.73 -10.04
CA ARG A 209 32.32 -19.44 -8.78
C ARG A 209 33.65 -20.20 -8.63
N GLU A 210 33.67 -21.47 -9.03
CA GLU A 210 34.84 -22.34 -8.98
C GLU A 210 35.95 -21.79 -9.89
N HIS A 211 35.58 -21.24 -11.05
CA HIS A 211 36.53 -20.59 -11.93
C HIS A 211 37.13 -19.33 -11.30
N ALA A 212 36.32 -18.50 -10.64
CA ALA A 212 36.82 -17.34 -9.91
C ALA A 212 37.73 -17.74 -8.73
N GLN A 213 37.38 -18.79 -8.02
CA GLN A 213 38.18 -19.37 -6.94
C GLN A 213 39.55 -19.87 -7.45
N ALA A 214 39.56 -20.65 -8.51
CA ALA A 214 40.77 -21.15 -9.12
C ALA A 214 41.67 -20.00 -9.60
N ALA A 215 41.09 -18.93 -10.20
CA ALA A 215 41.84 -17.76 -10.62
C ALA A 215 42.47 -17.00 -9.43
N VAL A 216 41.80 -16.92 -8.28
CA VAL A 216 42.39 -16.38 -7.04
C VAL A 216 43.56 -17.22 -6.58
N GLU A 217 43.41 -18.56 -6.56
CA GLU A 217 44.48 -19.47 -6.14
C GLU A 217 45.70 -19.39 -7.07
N GLN A 218 45.46 -19.33 -8.38
CA GLN A 218 46.54 -19.14 -9.35
C GLN A 218 47.28 -17.81 -9.15
N ALA A 219 46.54 -16.72 -8.91
CA ALA A 219 47.13 -15.41 -8.67
C ALA A 219 47.95 -15.38 -7.35
N VAL A 220 47.51 -16.09 -6.32
CA VAL A 220 48.25 -16.23 -5.07
C VAL A 220 49.56 -17.00 -5.29
N VAL A 221 49.51 -18.08 -6.05
CA VAL A 221 50.73 -18.85 -6.41
C VAL A 221 51.70 -17.99 -7.19
N ALA A 222 51.22 -17.30 -8.20
CA ALA A 222 52.03 -16.40 -9.06
C ALA A 222 52.69 -15.26 -8.22
N GLU A 223 51.92 -14.68 -7.27
CA GLU A 223 52.46 -13.68 -6.34
C GLU A 223 53.60 -14.26 -5.49
N GLY A 224 53.37 -15.45 -4.91
CA GLY A 224 54.38 -16.14 -4.09
C GLY A 224 55.64 -16.45 -4.85
N GLU A 225 55.53 -17.06 -6.04
CA GLU A 225 56.68 -17.38 -6.91
C GLU A 225 57.47 -16.13 -7.34
N THR A 226 56.75 -15.07 -7.71
CA THR A 226 57.35 -13.82 -8.16
C THR A 226 58.07 -13.12 -7.00
N THR A 227 57.46 -13.19 -5.77
CA THR A 227 58.10 -12.64 -4.56
C THR A 227 59.41 -13.36 -4.26
N VAL A 228 59.41 -14.70 -4.31
CA VAL A 228 60.65 -15.48 -4.06
C VAL A 228 61.72 -15.14 -5.08
N ARG A 229 61.37 -15.08 -6.38
CA ARG A 229 62.33 -14.70 -7.44
C ARG A 229 62.86 -13.28 -7.27
N LEU A 230 62.06 -12.35 -6.79
CA LEU A 230 62.50 -10.99 -6.45
C LEU A 230 63.47 -10.97 -5.29
N GLU A 231 63.23 -11.78 -4.26
CA GLU A 231 64.17 -11.92 -3.11
C GLU A 231 65.48 -12.58 -3.54
N GLU A 232 65.42 -13.68 -4.33
CA GLU A 232 66.63 -14.33 -4.88
C GLU A 232 67.43 -13.38 -5.77
N LEU A 233 66.75 -12.59 -6.61
CA LEU A 233 67.44 -11.61 -7.45
C LEU A 233 68.08 -10.50 -6.59
N ARG A 234 67.41 -10.09 -5.53
CA ARG A 234 67.91 -9.11 -4.55
C ARG A 234 69.17 -9.61 -3.84
N ASP A 235 69.15 -10.86 -3.39
CA ASP A 235 70.31 -11.48 -2.72
C ASP A 235 71.52 -11.63 -3.66
N THR A 236 71.29 -11.89 -4.95
CA THR A 236 72.35 -11.95 -5.96
C THR A 236 72.91 -10.57 -6.39
N LEU A 237 72.17 -9.49 -6.04
CA LEU A 237 72.64 -8.11 -6.26
C LEU A 237 73.62 -7.64 -5.15
N ASP A 238 73.81 -8.44 -4.13
CA ASP A 238 74.44 -8.06 -2.86
C ASP A 238 75.93 -8.44 -2.63
N PRO A 239 76.82 -8.48 -3.56
CA PRO A 239 78.25 -8.56 -3.17
C PRO A 239 79.10 -7.40 -3.66
N ILE A 240 78.58 -6.20 -3.86
CA ILE A 240 79.42 -5.04 -4.05
C ILE A 240 79.19 -4.05 -2.92
N SER A 241 79.95 -4.26 -1.85
CA SER A 241 79.90 -3.52 -0.62
C SER A 241 80.58 -2.15 -0.74
N ASP A 242 79.82 -1.19 -1.20
CA ASP A 242 80.03 0.22 -0.87
C ASP A 242 78.75 0.74 -0.23
N ARG A 243 78.90 1.26 1.00
CA ARG A 243 77.76 1.66 1.87
C ARG A 243 76.83 2.65 1.15
N GLU A 244 77.36 3.51 0.32
CA GLU A 244 76.58 4.46 -0.48
C GLU A 244 75.80 3.79 -1.60
N THR A 245 76.38 2.79 -2.25
CA THR A 245 75.70 2.00 -3.32
C THR A 245 74.58 1.14 -2.72
N GLN A 246 74.80 0.64 -1.51
CA GLN A 246 73.73 -0.11 -0.79
C GLN A 246 72.53 0.79 -0.45
N VAL A 247 72.75 2.01 0.03
CA VAL A 247 71.68 2.98 0.30
C VAL A 247 70.88 3.29 -0.97
N ILE A 248 71.54 3.46 -2.11
CA ILE A 248 70.85 3.72 -3.39
C ILE A 248 70.02 2.51 -3.81
N ARG A 249 70.49 1.27 -3.61
CA ARG A 249 69.75 0.03 -3.86
C ARG A 249 68.52 -0.08 -3.00
N ASP A 250 68.63 0.20 -1.73
CA ASP A 250 67.50 0.15 -0.78
C ASP A 250 66.46 1.21 -1.13
N LEU A 251 66.89 2.42 -1.51
CA LEU A 251 66.02 3.49 -1.97
C LEU A 251 65.32 3.12 -3.30
N LEU A 252 66.04 2.45 -4.24
CA LEU A 252 65.47 1.98 -5.49
C LEU A 252 64.39 0.92 -5.23
N ALA A 253 64.67 -0.07 -4.38
CA ALA A 253 63.72 -1.11 -4.02
C ALA A 253 62.47 -0.56 -3.32
N ASP A 254 62.61 0.50 -2.52
CA ASP A 254 61.48 1.18 -1.87
C ASP A 254 60.67 2.00 -2.90
N ALA A 255 61.35 2.68 -3.83
CA ALA A 255 60.68 3.41 -4.91
C ALA A 255 59.86 2.47 -5.84
N GLU A 256 60.42 1.31 -6.21
CA GLU A 256 59.77 0.29 -7.04
C GLU A 256 58.56 -0.33 -6.33
N ARG A 257 58.67 -0.62 -5.02
CA ARG A 257 57.51 -1.05 -4.20
C ARG A 257 56.41 0.00 -4.21
N SER A 258 56.77 1.27 -4.02
CA SER A 258 55.83 2.38 -4.02
C SER A 258 55.09 2.50 -5.39
N VAL A 259 55.81 2.30 -6.50
CA VAL A 259 55.21 2.26 -7.85
C VAL A 259 54.23 1.08 -8.00
N ALA A 260 54.62 -0.11 -7.51
CA ALA A 260 53.77 -1.29 -7.56
C ALA A 260 52.47 -1.11 -6.75
N ASP A 261 52.61 -0.54 -5.56
CA ASP A 261 51.45 -0.24 -4.68
C ASP A 261 50.54 0.82 -5.29
N SER A 262 51.10 1.88 -5.91
CA SER A 262 50.35 2.92 -6.58
C SER A 262 49.56 2.35 -7.79
N ARG A 263 50.16 1.46 -8.58
CA ARG A 263 49.48 0.75 -9.68
C ARG A 263 48.33 -0.12 -9.19
N SER A 264 48.54 -0.90 -8.14
CA SER A 264 47.49 -1.71 -7.55
C SER A 264 46.32 -0.85 -7.06
N LEU A 265 46.62 0.30 -6.45
CA LEU A 265 45.63 1.28 -6.04
C LEU A 265 44.86 1.87 -7.24
N ILE A 266 45.54 2.27 -8.30
CA ILE A 266 44.94 2.80 -9.54
C ILE A 266 43.91 1.80 -10.10
N ILE A 267 44.28 0.53 -10.25
CA ILE A 267 43.40 -0.51 -10.78
C ILE A 267 42.15 -0.66 -9.88
N SER A 268 42.35 -0.65 -8.57
CA SER A 268 41.24 -0.77 -7.61
C SER A 268 40.28 0.43 -7.66
N LEU A 269 40.82 1.64 -7.84
CA LEU A 269 40.05 2.87 -7.92
C LEU A 269 39.28 2.97 -9.25
N GLN A 270 39.93 2.61 -10.40
CA GLN A 270 39.27 2.57 -11.71
C GLN A 270 38.08 1.61 -11.72
N ARG A 271 38.21 0.47 -11.07
CA ARG A 271 37.10 -0.46 -10.91
C ARG A 271 35.94 0.18 -10.11
N ARG A 272 36.28 0.79 -8.96
CA ARG A 272 35.27 1.45 -8.10
C ARG A 272 34.58 2.60 -8.84
N GLU A 273 35.32 3.37 -9.63
CA GLU A 273 34.79 4.42 -10.48
C GLU A 273 33.76 3.84 -11.49
N GLY A 274 34.13 2.72 -12.13
CA GLY A 274 33.23 1.99 -13.03
C GLY A 274 31.95 1.51 -12.35
N GLU A 275 32.05 0.98 -11.12
CA GLU A 275 30.89 0.55 -10.31
C GLU A 275 29.97 1.74 -10.01
N TYR A 276 30.51 2.86 -9.58
CA TYR A 276 29.72 4.07 -9.32
C TYR A 276 29.09 4.68 -10.57
N HIS A 277 29.75 4.61 -11.73
CA HIS A 277 29.17 5.05 -12.99
C HIS A 277 27.99 4.17 -13.44
N LEU A 278 28.01 2.87 -13.15
CA LEU A 278 26.90 1.97 -13.40
C LEU A 278 25.71 2.29 -12.49
N GLU A 279 25.97 2.48 -11.21
CA GLU A 279 24.95 2.80 -10.22
C GLU A 279 24.29 4.16 -10.51
N ARG A 280 25.10 5.17 -10.84
CA ARG A 280 24.60 6.50 -11.26
C ARG A 280 23.66 6.40 -12.47
N ARG A 281 24.04 5.60 -13.48
CA ARG A 281 23.18 5.40 -14.67
C ARG A 281 21.87 4.72 -14.33
N ARG A 282 21.89 3.78 -13.41
CA ARG A 282 20.68 3.10 -12.93
C ARG A 282 19.72 4.10 -12.25
N ILE A 283 20.22 4.83 -11.26
CA ILE A 283 19.41 5.81 -10.51
C ILE A 283 18.91 6.92 -11.44
N GLN A 284 19.74 7.39 -12.37
CA GLN A 284 19.32 8.36 -13.38
C GLN A 284 18.18 7.81 -14.25
N GLY A 285 18.27 6.54 -14.65
CA GLY A 285 17.22 5.87 -15.42
C GLY A 285 15.90 5.77 -14.65
N ASP A 286 15.97 5.51 -13.35
CA ASP A 286 14.79 5.48 -12.48
C ASP A 286 14.19 6.89 -12.31
N LEU A 287 15.03 7.91 -12.12
CA LEU A 287 14.58 9.30 -12.04
C LEU A 287 13.94 9.78 -13.35
N ASP A 288 14.55 9.44 -14.51
CA ASP A 288 14.00 9.76 -15.82
C ASP A 288 12.68 9.03 -16.08
N ARG A 289 12.53 7.82 -15.55
CA ARG A 289 11.26 7.07 -15.60
C ARG A 289 10.17 7.78 -14.81
N LEU A 290 10.48 8.20 -13.58
CA LEU A 290 9.54 9.00 -12.78
C LEU A 290 9.18 10.32 -13.47
N GLY A 291 10.18 11.01 -14.03
CA GLY A 291 9.96 12.24 -14.79
C GLY A 291 9.02 12.03 -15.98
N ARG A 292 9.21 10.94 -16.74
CA ARG A 292 8.32 10.61 -17.87
C ARG A 292 6.89 10.30 -17.42
N ILE A 293 6.70 9.68 -16.23
CA ILE A 293 5.37 9.42 -15.68
C ILE A 293 4.68 10.75 -15.33
N VAL A 294 5.40 11.66 -14.68
CA VAL A 294 4.89 12.98 -14.30
C VAL A 294 4.61 13.82 -15.56
N ASP A 295 5.54 13.88 -16.51
CA ASP A 295 5.38 14.62 -17.78
C ASP A 295 4.22 14.06 -18.62
N ALA A 296 4.06 12.74 -18.66
CA ALA A 296 2.94 12.11 -19.35
C ALA A 296 1.62 12.51 -18.67
N GLY A 297 1.57 12.50 -17.33
CA GLY A 297 0.43 12.96 -16.58
C GLY A 297 0.06 14.42 -16.90
N HIS A 298 1.03 15.31 -16.89
CA HIS A 298 0.81 16.73 -17.24
C HIS A 298 0.38 16.95 -18.69
N ARG A 299 1.01 16.26 -19.64
CA ARG A 299 0.68 16.40 -21.07
C ARG A 299 -0.69 15.81 -21.41
N LEU A 300 -1.06 14.70 -20.74
CA LEU A 300 -2.35 14.05 -20.96
C LEU A 300 -3.47 14.77 -20.22
N ALA A 301 -3.21 15.44 -19.11
CA ALA A 301 -4.20 16.20 -18.34
C ALA A 301 -4.85 17.36 -19.12
N SER A 302 -4.15 17.94 -20.12
CA SER A 302 -4.66 19.01 -20.97
C SER A 302 -5.31 18.51 -22.27
N ILE A 303 -5.29 17.21 -22.54
CA ILE A 303 -5.80 16.64 -23.80
C ILE A 303 -7.21 16.11 -23.57
N GLU A 304 -8.19 16.74 -24.19
CA GLU A 304 -9.52 16.18 -24.31
C GLU A 304 -9.52 15.09 -25.39
N PHE A 305 -9.62 13.85 -24.97
CA PHE A 305 -9.69 12.73 -25.89
C PHE A 305 -11.12 12.62 -26.47
N GLU A 306 -11.27 12.81 -27.75
CA GLU A 306 -12.53 12.54 -28.47
C GLU A 306 -12.72 11.06 -28.77
N VAL A 307 -11.60 10.33 -28.86
CA VAL A 307 -11.54 8.89 -29.07
C VAL A 307 -10.63 8.22 -28.04
N CYS A 308 -10.91 6.98 -27.67
CA CYS A 308 -10.07 6.21 -26.77
C CYS A 308 -8.67 5.98 -27.40
N PRO A 309 -7.59 6.37 -26.75
CA PRO A 309 -6.24 6.24 -27.32
C PRO A 309 -5.79 4.78 -27.49
N ARG A 310 -6.52 3.82 -26.92
CA ARG A 310 -6.21 2.39 -27.02
C ARG A 310 -7.02 1.67 -28.09
N CYS A 311 -8.33 1.91 -28.19
CA CYS A 311 -9.23 1.18 -29.07
C CYS A 311 -9.89 2.05 -30.14
N VAL A 312 -9.57 3.34 -30.19
CA VAL A 312 -10.06 4.34 -31.18
C VAL A 312 -11.58 4.49 -31.23
N GLN A 313 -12.32 4.02 -30.20
CA GLN A 313 -13.76 4.22 -30.11
C GLN A 313 -14.07 5.65 -29.65
N ALA A 314 -15.15 6.23 -30.24
CA ALA A 314 -15.57 7.59 -29.89
C ALA A 314 -16.05 7.70 -28.44
N LEU A 315 -15.51 8.67 -27.71
CA LEU A 315 -15.85 8.96 -26.31
C LEU A 315 -16.91 10.07 -26.18
N GLY A 316 -17.31 10.71 -27.27
CA GLY A 316 -18.21 11.86 -27.27
C GLY A 316 -19.66 11.60 -26.81
N ALA A 317 -20.10 10.34 -26.83
CA ALA A 317 -21.41 9.93 -26.34
C ALA A 317 -21.43 9.46 -24.88
N ARG A 318 -20.29 9.55 -24.19
CA ARG A 318 -20.16 9.07 -22.82
C ARG A 318 -20.54 10.17 -21.85
N ASP A 319 -21.51 9.89 -20.99
CA ASP A 319 -21.88 10.81 -19.92
C ASP A 319 -20.80 10.76 -18.83
N VAL A 320 -20.11 11.88 -18.65
CA VAL A 320 -18.94 11.97 -17.78
C VAL A 320 -19.25 12.97 -16.67
N PRO A 321 -19.14 12.57 -15.39
CA PRO A 321 -19.32 13.49 -14.28
C PRO A 321 -18.39 14.70 -14.41
N ALA A 322 -18.83 15.87 -13.97
CA ALA A 322 -18.01 17.07 -14.00
C ALA A 322 -16.71 16.86 -13.20
N GLY A 323 -15.56 17.06 -13.87
CA GLY A 323 -14.24 16.88 -13.28
C GLY A 323 -13.72 15.43 -13.32
N ALA A 324 -14.27 14.57 -14.17
CA ALA A 324 -13.76 13.22 -14.38
C ALA A 324 -13.19 13.02 -15.79
N CYS A 325 -12.15 12.22 -15.89
CA CYS A 325 -11.48 11.87 -17.13
C CYS A 325 -12.40 11.06 -18.07
N ARG A 326 -12.59 11.50 -19.29
CA ARG A 326 -13.44 10.81 -20.31
C ARG A 326 -12.96 9.41 -20.67
N VAL A 327 -11.68 9.11 -20.47
CA VAL A 327 -11.10 7.81 -20.82
C VAL A 327 -11.35 6.78 -19.72
N CYS A 328 -11.03 7.12 -18.46
CA CYS A 328 -11.07 6.17 -17.33
C CYS A 328 -12.17 6.44 -16.29
N LEU A 329 -12.90 7.57 -16.40
CA LEU A 329 -13.95 8.01 -15.47
C LEU A 329 -13.47 8.28 -14.01
N GLN A 330 -12.17 8.31 -13.79
CA GLN A 330 -11.60 8.74 -12.52
C GLN A 330 -11.58 10.27 -12.44
N PRO A 331 -11.59 10.86 -11.24
CA PRO A 331 -11.40 12.29 -11.09
C PRO A 331 -10.18 12.75 -11.86
N ASP A 332 -10.32 13.81 -12.66
CA ASP A 332 -9.17 14.39 -13.34
C ASP A 332 -8.15 14.84 -12.29
N PRO A 333 -6.89 14.43 -12.45
CA PRO A 333 -5.86 14.90 -11.56
C PRO A 333 -5.82 16.44 -11.67
N THR A 334 -5.95 17.13 -10.55
CA THR A 334 -5.79 18.58 -10.50
C THR A 334 -4.48 18.97 -11.18
N PRO A 335 -4.47 19.96 -12.10
CA PRO A 335 -3.24 20.43 -12.71
C PRO A 335 -2.26 20.85 -11.60
N GLY A 336 -1.18 20.11 -11.43
CA GLY A 336 -0.21 20.32 -10.35
C GLY A 336 -0.14 19.21 -9.29
N GLY A 337 -0.98 18.18 -9.40
CA GLY A 337 -1.00 17.05 -8.45
C GLY A 337 0.11 16.02 -8.68
N VAL A 338 1.38 16.43 -8.55
CA VAL A 338 2.45 15.50 -8.20
C VAL A 338 2.15 15.08 -6.77
N THR A 339 1.92 13.80 -6.54
CA THR A 339 1.64 13.32 -5.17
C THR A 339 2.84 13.63 -4.29
N GLU A 340 2.63 13.94 -3.00
CA GLU A 340 3.74 14.13 -2.04
C GLU A 340 4.70 12.93 -2.04
N PHE A 341 4.20 11.76 -2.41
CA PHE A 341 4.97 10.53 -2.54
C PHE A 341 5.94 10.57 -3.74
N ASP A 342 5.48 11.00 -4.92
CA ASP A 342 6.32 11.09 -6.12
C ASP A 342 7.43 12.14 -5.93
N GLN A 343 7.13 13.24 -5.24
CA GLN A 343 8.12 14.27 -4.87
C GLN A 343 9.15 13.72 -3.88
N TYR A 344 8.71 12.92 -2.92
CA TYR A 344 9.60 12.31 -1.93
C TYR A 344 10.53 11.28 -2.58
N GLU A 345 10.00 10.41 -3.45
CA GLU A 345 10.78 9.41 -4.16
C GLU A 345 11.79 10.06 -5.14
N ALA A 346 11.35 11.07 -5.89
CA ALA A 346 12.24 11.83 -6.77
C ALA A 346 13.32 12.59 -5.99
N LYS A 347 13.00 13.10 -4.80
CA LYS A 347 13.98 13.73 -3.92
C LYS A 347 15.01 12.72 -3.42
N GLN A 348 14.54 11.55 -2.96
CA GLN A 348 15.41 10.49 -2.47
C GLN A 348 16.38 9.99 -3.55
N LEU A 349 15.91 9.82 -4.80
CA LEU A 349 16.76 9.45 -5.94
C LEU A 349 17.77 10.57 -6.29
N ARG A 350 17.37 11.85 -6.19
CA ARG A 350 18.32 12.97 -6.37
C ARG A 350 19.37 13.02 -5.28
N ASP A 351 18.98 12.80 -4.02
CA ASP A 351 19.91 12.76 -2.90
C ASP A 351 20.91 11.60 -3.08
N GLN A 352 20.47 10.43 -3.52
CA GLN A 352 21.34 9.32 -3.90
C GLN A 352 22.26 9.65 -5.09
N LEU A 353 21.76 10.35 -6.12
CA LEU A 353 22.59 10.81 -7.25
C LEU A 353 23.68 11.78 -6.79
N ASN A 354 23.36 12.68 -5.87
CA ASN A 354 24.31 13.61 -5.29
C ASN A 354 25.38 12.86 -4.49
N GLU A 355 24.96 11.91 -3.65
CA GLU A 355 25.89 11.08 -2.87
C GLU A 355 26.85 10.30 -3.77
N ILE A 356 26.33 9.66 -4.85
CA ILE A 356 27.18 8.96 -5.82
C ILE A 356 28.05 9.97 -6.58
N GLY A 357 27.55 11.16 -6.87
CA GLY A 357 28.33 12.25 -7.44
C GLY A 357 29.53 12.61 -6.56
N ASP A 358 29.33 12.78 -5.27
CA ASP A 358 30.38 13.06 -4.29
C ASP A 358 31.39 11.92 -4.19
N GLN A 359 30.90 10.67 -4.20
CA GLN A 359 31.74 9.48 -4.20
C GLN A 359 32.58 9.38 -5.49
N LEU A 360 32.00 9.65 -6.67
CA LEU A 360 32.73 9.72 -7.93
C LEU A 360 33.82 10.79 -7.89
N HIS A 361 33.50 11.99 -7.41
CA HIS A 361 34.49 13.06 -7.26
C HIS A 361 35.61 12.69 -6.30
N SER A 362 35.27 11.98 -5.22
CA SER A 362 36.27 11.50 -4.29
C SER A 362 37.20 10.46 -4.91
N VAL A 363 36.63 9.47 -5.61
CA VAL A 363 37.40 8.41 -6.30
C VAL A 363 38.25 9.00 -7.42
N SER A 364 37.70 9.93 -8.22
CA SER A 364 38.44 10.60 -9.30
C SER A 364 39.64 11.37 -8.74
N ARG A 365 39.48 12.13 -7.65
CA ARG A 365 40.62 12.79 -6.98
C ARG A 365 41.65 11.80 -6.45
N GLN A 366 41.23 10.69 -5.87
CA GLN A 366 42.13 9.64 -5.40
C GLN A 366 42.88 8.99 -6.57
N LEU A 367 42.20 8.80 -7.71
CA LEU A 367 42.79 8.26 -8.94
C LEU A 367 43.83 9.21 -9.50
N GLU A 368 43.54 10.51 -9.56
CA GLU A 368 44.52 11.54 -9.98
C GLU A 368 45.75 11.54 -9.06
N GLN A 369 45.52 11.48 -7.74
CA GLN A 369 46.61 11.43 -6.75
C GLN A 369 47.45 10.17 -6.91
N ALA A 370 46.82 9.00 -7.07
CA ALA A 370 47.52 7.73 -7.25
C ALA A 370 48.30 7.70 -8.59
N THR A 371 47.71 8.24 -9.65
CA THR A 371 48.39 8.34 -10.97
C THR A 371 49.59 9.30 -10.92
N SER A 372 49.43 10.43 -10.21
CA SER A 372 50.53 11.36 -9.99
C SER A 372 51.65 10.74 -9.16
N ALA A 373 51.27 10.01 -8.09
CA ALA A 373 52.23 9.30 -7.26
C ALA A 373 52.99 8.20 -8.01
N GLU A 374 52.30 7.44 -8.89
CA GLU A 374 52.91 6.43 -9.75
C GLU A 374 53.92 7.08 -10.72
N ALA A 375 53.50 8.18 -11.38
CA ALA A 375 54.39 8.90 -12.32
C ALA A 375 55.63 9.47 -11.58
N ALA A 376 55.46 10.08 -10.42
CA ALA A 376 56.54 10.58 -9.62
C ALA A 376 57.47 9.43 -9.13
N GLY A 377 56.84 8.30 -8.74
CA GLY A 377 57.61 7.10 -8.35
C GLY A 377 58.45 6.55 -9.49
N ARG A 378 57.92 6.50 -10.73
CA ARG A 378 58.65 6.07 -11.94
C ARG A 378 59.85 6.97 -12.20
N LEU A 379 59.67 8.30 -12.17
CA LEU A 379 60.78 9.25 -12.33
C LEU A 379 61.86 9.01 -11.27
N ARG A 380 61.44 8.73 -10.03
CA ARG A 380 62.38 8.43 -8.97
C ARG A 380 63.14 7.13 -9.19
N VAL A 381 62.44 6.08 -9.70
CA VAL A 381 63.10 4.81 -10.11
C VAL A 381 64.12 5.06 -11.20
N ASP A 382 63.75 5.80 -12.25
CA ASP A 382 64.67 6.13 -13.38
C ASP A 382 65.88 6.94 -12.93
N GLU A 383 65.68 7.94 -12.04
CA GLU A 383 66.74 8.75 -11.46
C GLU A 383 67.74 7.89 -10.63
N LEU A 384 67.17 7.04 -9.73
CA LEU A 384 67.99 6.17 -8.87
C LEU A 384 68.72 5.09 -9.68
N ALA A 385 68.05 4.53 -10.73
CA ALA A 385 68.67 3.59 -11.65
C ALA A 385 69.81 4.23 -12.45
N ALA A 386 69.59 5.45 -12.99
CA ALA A 386 70.64 6.20 -13.69
C ALA A 386 71.81 6.60 -12.79
N LEU A 387 71.52 6.89 -11.50
CA LEU A 387 72.57 7.18 -10.51
C LEU A 387 73.39 5.93 -10.17
N LEU A 388 72.72 4.78 -10.05
CA LEU A 388 73.37 3.49 -9.81
C LEU A 388 74.20 3.04 -11.00
N GLU A 389 73.68 3.22 -12.24
CA GLU A 389 74.39 2.90 -13.50
C GLU A 389 75.66 3.74 -13.67
N ARG A 390 75.63 5.04 -13.37
CA ARG A 390 76.79 5.90 -13.38
C ARG A 390 77.87 5.45 -12.44
N ARG A 391 77.52 4.85 -11.31
CA ARG A 391 78.48 4.37 -10.31
C ARG A 391 78.98 2.95 -10.53
N THR A 392 78.28 2.15 -11.34
CA THR A 392 78.56 0.72 -11.54
C THR A 392 78.53 0.29 -13.00
N ARG A 393 79.14 1.08 -13.89
CA ARG A 393 79.21 0.80 -15.35
C ARG A 393 79.57 -0.65 -15.63
N GLU A 394 78.73 -1.40 -16.31
CA GLU A 394 78.88 -2.65 -17.07
C GLU A 394 78.17 -3.93 -16.58
N ARG A 395 77.68 -4.06 -15.36
CA ARG A 395 77.14 -5.35 -14.87
C ARG A 395 75.68 -5.33 -14.39
N ILE A 396 75.02 -4.18 -14.30
CA ILE A 396 73.75 -4.04 -13.53
C ILE A 396 72.53 -3.89 -14.39
N THR A 397 72.64 -3.37 -15.63
CA THR A 397 71.51 -3.07 -16.49
C THR A 397 70.56 -4.25 -16.78
N PRO A 398 71.03 -5.47 -17.14
CA PRO A 398 70.10 -6.60 -17.35
C PRO A 398 69.38 -7.09 -16.08
N ARG A 399 70.04 -6.98 -14.92
CA ARG A 399 69.49 -7.41 -13.64
C ARG A 399 68.48 -6.41 -13.08
N LEU A 400 68.75 -5.11 -13.27
CA LEU A 400 67.74 -4.07 -12.94
C LEU A 400 66.50 -4.17 -13.78
N GLN A 401 66.68 -4.50 -15.08
CA GLN A 401 65.57 -4.73 -15.96
C GLN A 401 64.72 -5.94 -15.54
N ALA A 402 65.39 -7.05 -15.23
CA ALA A 402 64.75 -8.23 -14.66
C ALA A 402 64.02 -7.95 -13.30
N PHE A 403 64.59 -7.06 -12.47
CA PHE A 403 63.94 -6.64 -11.22
C PHE A 403 62.70 -5.78 -11.50
N ALA A 404 62.77 -4.85 -12.47
CA ALA A 404 61.63 -4.04 -12.88
C ALA A 404 60.49 -4.91 -13.48
N ASP A 405 60.87 -5.88 -14.34
CA ASP A 405 59.91 -6.81 -14.97
C ASP A 405 59.24 -7.71 -13.89
N LEU A 406 60.00 -8.24 -12.93
CA LEU A 406 59.43 -9.03 -11.84
C LEU A 406 58.57 -8.18 -10.90
N SER A 407 58.94 -6.93 -10.63
CA SER A 407 58.14 -5.99 -9.83
C SER A 407 56.80 -5.66 -10.53
N GLN A 408 56.83 -5.53 -11.88
CA GLN A 408 55.64 -5.36 -12.68
C GLN A 408 54.73 -6.61 -12.61
N GLN A 409 55.32 -7.80 -12.80
CA GLN A 409 54.57 -9.07 -12.69
C GLN A 409 53.95 -9.25 -11.29
N LEU A 410 54.66 -8.86 -10.24
CA LEU A 410 54.12 -8.90 -8.88
C LEU A 410 52.92 -7.96 -8.70
N ALA A 411 53.01 -6.74 -9.25
CA ALA A 411 51.92 -5.79 -9.23
C ALA A 411 50.71 -6.30 -10.01
N GLU A 412 50.93 -6.90 -11.17
CA GLU A 412 49.87 -7.52 -12.00
C GLU A 412 49.21 -8.71 -11.28
N ALA A 413 50.01 -9.59 -10.67
CA ALA A 413 49.49 -10.72 -9.92
C ALA A 413 48.61 -10.28 -8.71
N ARG A 414 49.07 -9.25 -7.98
CA ARG A 414 48.32 -8.65 -6.87
C ARG A 414 47.01 -7.99 -7.33
N ALA A 415 47.08 -7.25 -8.44
CA ALA A 415 45.90 -6.62 -9.00
C ALA A 415 44.85 -7.66 -9.47
N LEU A 416 45.32 -8.72 -10.16
CA LEU A 416 44.48 -9.83 -10.59
C LEU A 416 43.85 -10.55 -9.39
N GLN A 417 44.65 -10.84 -8.34
CA GLN A 417 44.15 -11.45 -7.12
C GLN A 417 43.04 -10.62 -6.50
N GLN A 418 43.23 -9.31 -6.40
CA GLN A 418 42.24 -8.42 -5.78
C GLN A 418 40.97 -8.29 -6.63
N GLN A 419 41.12 -8.27 -7.96
CA GLN A 419 40.00 -8.29 -8.89
C GLN A 419 39.20 -9.60 -8.75
N MET A 420 39.87 -10.74 -8.77
CA MET A 420 39.22 -12.05 -8.67
C MET A 420 38.57 -12.29 -7.31
N LYS A 421 39.20 -11.83 -6.21
CA LYS A 421 38.58 -11.82 -4.87
C LYS A 421 37.29 -10.97 -4.84
N GLY A 422 37.27 -9.86 -5.59
CA GLY A 422 36.05 -9.05 -5.75
C GLY A 422 34.96 -9.80 -6.50
N THR A 423 35.32 -10.47 -7.60
CA THR A 423 34.39 -11.28 -8.39
C THR A 423 33.85 -12.47 -7.60
N LEU A 424 34.73 -13.15 -6.83
CA LEU A 424 34.33 -14.26 -5.95
C LEU A 424 33.30 -13.81 -4.92
N ARG A 425 33.49 -12.64 -4.29
CA ARG A 425 32.49 -12.07 -3.38
C ARG A 425 31.13 -11.82 -4.03
N GLN A 426 31.10 -11.45 -5.32
CA GLN A 426 29.82 -11.30 -6.02
C GLN A 426 29.16 -12.66 -6.30
N TRP A 427 29.94 -13.70 -6.58
CA TRP A 427 29.43 -15.07 -6.67
C TRP A 427 28.86 -15.56 -5.35
N ASP A 428 29.55 -15.32 -4.23
CA ASP A 428 29.05 -15.65 -2.90
C ASP A 428 27.76 -14.90 -2.59
N ARG A 429 27.69 -13.60 -2.92
CA ARG A 429 26.48 -12.80 -2.78
C ARG A 429 25.33 -13.36 -3.61
N LEU A 430 25.58 -13.77 -4.86
CA LEU A 430 24.55 -14.38 -5.71
C LEU A 430 24.00 -15.67 -5.07
N GLN A 431 24.88 -16.54 -4.58
CA GLN A 431 24.48 -17.78 -3.91
C GLN A 431 23.65 -17.50 -2.64
N ASP A 432 24.03 -16.48 -1.87
CA ASP A 432 23.30 -16.07 -0.67
C ASP A 432 21.90 -15.57 -1.00
N ILE A 433 21.77 -14.70 -2.02
CA ILE A 433 20.48 -14.20 -2.49
C ILE A 433 19.60 -15.36 -2.98
N GLU A 434 20.15 -16.27 -3.78
CA GLU A 434 19.41 -17.43 -4.27
C GLU A 434 18.97 -18.38 -3.15
N ARG A 435 19.81 -18.54 -2.12
CA ARG A 435 19.48 -19.33 -0.92
C ARG A 435 18.32 -18.67 -0.15
N VAL A 436 18.38 -17.36 0.04
CA VAL A 436 17.29 -16.59 0.67
C VAL A 436 16.01 -16.69 -0.17
N ALA A 437 16.11 -16.53 -1.49
CA ALA A 437 14.95 -16.65 -2.38
C ALA A 437 14.32 -18.04 -2.32
N ARG A 438 15.12 -19.10 -2.30
CA ARG A 438 14.62 -20.48 -2.12
C ARG A 438 13.91 -20.68 -0.79
N LYS A 439 14.46 -20.16 0.31
CA LYS A 439 13.84 -20.22 1.63
C LYS A 439 12.49 -19.49 1.64
N LEU A 440 12.44 -18.27 1.11
CA LEU A 440 11.20 -17.48 1.01
C LEU A 440 10.13 -18.17 0.13
N ARG A 441 10.54 -18.86 -0.93
CA ARG A 441 9.62 -19.66 -1.76
C ARG A 441 9.03 -20.82 -0.96
N SER A 442 9.86 -21.54 -0.18
CA SER A 442 9.39 -22.63 0.69
C SER A 442 8.38 -22.11 1.71
N GLU A 443 8.72 -21.03 2.42
CA GLU A 443 7.82 -20.40 3.40
C GLU A 443 6.50 -19.95 2.75
N ARG A 444 6.55 -19.43 1.52
CA ARG A 444 5.34 -19.05 0.78
C ARG A 444 4.48 -20.26 0.42
N GLU A 445 5.06 -21.37 -0.03
CA GLU A 445 4.30 -22.58 -0.35
C GLU A 445 3.71 -23.22 0.92
N GLU A 446 4.41 -23.19 2.03
CA GLU A 446 3.88 -23.62 3.33
C GLU A 446 2.68 -22.75 3.76
N ALA A 447 2.82 -21.41 3.68
CA ALA A 447 1.73 -20.50 3.97
C ALA A 447 0.52 -20.71 3.05
N LYS A 448 0.73 -21.00 1.76
CA LYS A 448 -0.34 -21.36 0.82
C LYS A 448 -1.03 -22.67 1.19
N ALA A 449 -0.27 -23.66 1.63
CA ALA A 449 -0.83 -24.95 2.05
C ALA A 449 -1.70 -24.80 3.32
N VAL A 450 -1.26 -23.96 4.26
CA VAL A 450 -2.05 -23.61 5.46
C VAL A 450 -3.34 -22.89 5.05
N LEU A 451 -3.23 -21.84 4.23
CA LEU A 451 -4.39 -21.10 3.75
C LEU A 451 -5.40 -22.00 3.03
N ARG A 452 -4.94 -22.90 2.16
CA ARG A 452 -5.81 -23.83 1.44
C ARG A 452 -6.62 -24.71 2.39
N ARG A 453 -5.99 -25.26 3.44
CA ARG A 453 -6.69 -26.05 4.44
C ARG A 453 -7.76 -25.26 5.19
N MET A 454 -7.46 -23.98 5.50
CA MET A 454 -8.42 -23.10 6.12
C MET A 454 -9.60 -22.81 5.19
N GLU A 455 -9.33 -22.53 3.91
CA GLU A 455 -10.36 -22.27 2.90
C GLU A 455 -11.22 -23.52 2.62
N GLU A 456 -10.61 -24.70 2.56
CA GLU A 456 -11.31 -25.98 2.41
C GLU A 456 -12.25 -26.25 3.60
N ALA A 457 -11.82 -25.95 4.82
CA ALA A 457 -12.67 -26.11 6.02
C ALA A 457 -13.88 -25.15 6.04
N LEU A 458 -13.80 -24.03 5.32
CA LEU A 458 -14.89 -23.04 5.23
C LEU A 458 -15.75 -23.22 3.96
N ASN A 459 -15.43 -24.18 3.10
CA ASN A 459 -16.04 -24.26 1.77
C ASN A 459 -17.52 -24.62 1.82
N GLU A 460 -17.92 -25.59 2.63
CA GLU A 460 -19.34 -25.95 2.82
C GLU A 460 -20.16 -24.77 3.33
N ARG A 461 -19.60 -24.05 4.31
CA ARG A 461 -20.23 -22.85 4.86
C ARG A 461 -20.35 -21.76 3.81
N ARG A 462 -19.32 -21.58 2.99
CA ARG A 462 -19.32 -20.61 1.90
C ARG A 462 -20.43 -20.91 0.91
N GLU A 463 -20.57 -22.16 0.49
CA GLU A 463 -21.62 -22.60 -0.44
C GLU A 463 -23.02 -22.35 0.15
N GLN A 464 -23.24 -22.70 1.42
CA GLN A 464 -24.51 -22.45 2.10
C GLN A 464 -24.85 -20.96 2.16
N ILE A 465 -23.90 -20.13 2.62
CA ILE A 465 -24.13 -18.69 2.75
C ILE A 465 -24.40 -18.06 1.38
N PHE A 466 -23.68 -18.45 0.33
CA PHE A 466 -23.95 -17.93 -1.00
C PHE A 466 -25.27 -18.44 -1.60
N ALA A 467 -25.68 -19.66 -1.33
CA ALA A 467 -26.99 -20.16 -1.70
C ALA A 467 -28.09 -19.29 -1.06
N ASP A 468 -28.00 -19.09 0.26
CA ASP A 468 -28.98 -18.29 1.01
C ASP A 468 -28.96 -16.80 0.62
N LEU A 469 -27.76 -16.24 0.33
CA LEU A 469 -27.64 -14.88 -0.17
C LEU A 469 -28.32 -14.70 -1.53
N ASN A 470 -28.16 -15.65 -2.43
CA ASN A 470 -28.77 -15.61 -3.74
C ASN A 470 -30.28 -15.79 -3.67
N GLU A 471 -30.75 -16.79 -2.94
CA GLU A 471 -32.18 -17.04 -2.74
C GLU A 471 -32.87 -15.82 -2.10
N GLU A 472 -32.29 -15.29 -1.03
CA GLU A 472 -32.84 -14.14 -0.33
C GLU A 472 -32.81 -12.87 -1.19
N TYR A 473 -31.75 -12.69 -1.98
CA TYR A 473 -31.62 -11.52 -2.84
C TYR A 473 -32.64 -11.56 -3.99
N GLU A 474 -32.76 -12.71 -4.66
CA GLU A 474 -33.75 -12.91 -5.70
C GLU A 474 -35.18 -12.74 -5.17
N SER A 475 -35.48 -13.36 -4.00
CA SER A 475 -36.78 -13.22 -3.31
C SER A 475 -37.05 -11.75 -2.94
N THR A 476 -36.05 -11.06 -2.37
CA THR A 476 -36.23 -9.65 -1.97
C THR A 476 -36.47 -8.75 -3.19
N VAL A 477 -35.71 -8.91 -4.27
CA VAL A 477 -35.92 -8.14 -5.53
C VAL A 477 -37.29 -8.41 -6.11
N SER A 478 -37.72 -9.67 -6.11
CA SER A 478 -39.07 -10.08 -6.55
C SER A 478 -40.18 -9.46 -5.71
N LEU A 479 -40.05 -9.51 -4.38
CA LEU A 479 -40.98 -8.92 -3.42
C LEU A 479 -41.09 -7.39 -3.57
N LEU A 480 -40.01 -6.73 -3.91
CA LEU A 480 -39.99 -5.30 -4.21
C LEU A 480 -40.72 -4.97 -5.52
N GLY A 481 -40.91 -5.96 -6.40
CA GLY A 481 -41.55 -5.76 -7.67
C GLY A 481 -40.80 -4.78 -8.60
N VAL A 482 -39.47 -4.85 -8.61
CA VAL A 482 -38.63 -3.90 -9.34
C VAL A 482 -38.80 -4.10 -10.84
N PRO A 483 -39.31 -3.10 -11.59
CA PRO A 483 -39.54 -3.25 -13.01
C PRO A 483 -38.26 -3.55 -13.80
N GLY A 484 -38.31 -4.50 -14.75
CA GLY A 484 -37.19 -4.80 -15.65
C GLY A 484 -36.08 -5.66 -15.03
N ILE A 485 -36.21 -6.12 -13.81
CA ILE A 485 -35.31 -7.12 -13.23
C ILE A 485 -35.97 -8.50 -13.33
N THR A 486 -35.33 -9.40 -14.07
CA THR A 486 -35.79 -10.79 -14.29
C THR A 486 -34.91 -11.80 -13.56
N ALA A 487 -33.68 -11.43 -13.21
CA ALA A 487 -32.75 -12.26 -12.45
C ALA A 487 -31.87 -11.38 -11.57
N ALA A 488 -31.65 -11.81 -10.35
CA ALA A 488 -30.79 -11.11 -9.39
C ALA A 488 -29.97 -12.13 -8.59
N SER A 489 -28.68 -11.93 -8.52
CA SER A 489 -27.75 -12.78 -7.75
C SER A 489 -26.62 -11.96 -7.16
N ILE A 490 -25.83 -12.57 -6.30
CA ILE A 490 -24.63 -11.96 -5.70
C ILE A 490 -23.40 -12.71 -6.21
N SER A 491 -22.43 -11.98 -6.75
CA SER A 491 -21.19 -12.53 -7.27
C SER A 491 -20.38 -13.19 -6.15
N THR A 492 -19.94 -14.43 -6.35
CA THR A 492 -19.05 -15.16 -5.43
C THR A 492 -17.62 -14.63 -5.41
N THR A 493 -17.26 -13.79 -6.39
CA THR A 493 -15.90 -13.24 -6.54
C THR A 493 -15.81 -11.76 -6.15
N THR A 494 -16.83 -10.97 -6.46
CA THR A 494 -16.84 -9.54 -6.12
C THR A 494 -17.71 -9.23 -4.90
N TYR A 495 -18.59 -10.14 -4.50
CA TYR A 495 -19.58 -9.97 -3.43
C TYR A 495 -20.55 -8.82 -3.68
N LEU A 496 -20.74 -8.47 -4.93
CA LEU A 496 -21.63 -7.40 -5.38
C LEU A 496 -22.80 -8.00 -6.17
N PRO A 497 -23.91 -7.27 -6.28
CA PRO A 497 -25.04 -7.69 -7.09
C PRO A 497 -24.69 -7.95 -8.55
N ILE A 498 -25.37 -8.93 -9.14
CA ILE A 498 -25.45 -9.17 -10.58
C ILE A 498 -26.94 -9.08 -10.93
N ILE A 499 -27.29 -8.17 -11.81
CA ILE A 499 -28.69 -7.91 -12.21
C ILE A 499 -28.84 -8.25 -13.68
N ASN A 500 -29.73 -9.18 -14.01
CA ASN A 500 -29.95 -9.66 -15.40
C ASN A 500 -28.63 -10.09 -16.08
N GLY A 501 -27.69 -10.69 -15.32
CA GLY A 501 -26.37 -11.08 -15.80
C GLY A 501 -25.36 -9.94 -15.90
N ILE A 502 -25.73 -8.70 -15.56
CA ILE A 502 -24.85 -7.52 -15.61
C ILE A 502 -24.23 -7.32 -14.22
N PRO A 503 -22.90 -7.32 -14.10
CA PRO A 503 -22.22 -7.00 -12.84
C PRO A 503 -22.54 -5.59 -12.32
N TRP A 504 -22.51 -5.42 -11.01
CA TRP A 504 -22.77 -4.11 -10.37
C TRP A 504 -21.90 -2.97 -10.91
N SER A 505 -20.65 -3.23 -11.24
CA SER A 505 -19.73 -2.24 -11.84
C SER A 505 -20.30 -1.56 -13.10
N ASP A 506 -21.11 -2.30 -13.86
CA ASP A 506 -21.69 -1.83 -15.12
C ASP A 506 -23.17 -1.46 -14.97
N PHE A 507 -23.81 -1.98 -13.93
CA PHE A 507 -25.22 -1.74 -13.62
C PHE A 507 -25.41 -0.51 -12.72
N GLY A 508 -24.66 -0.40 -11.63
CA GLY A 508 -24.75 0.67 -10.63
C GLY A 508 -24.62 2.09 -11.23
N PRO A 509 -23.64 2.35 -12.12
CA PRO A 509 -23.48 3.67 -12.74
C PRO A 509 -24.64 4.16 -13.59
N ARG A 510 -25.57 3.28 -13.96
CA ARG A 510 -26.79 3.67 -14.73
C ARG A 510 -27.73 4.53 -13.90
N GLY A 511 -27.67 4.43 -12.57
CA GLY A 511 -28.45 5.22 -11.65
C GLY A 511 -29.96 4.95 -11.72
N GLY A 512 -30.73 5.75 -10.97
CA GLY A 512 -32.19 5.72 -11.00
C GLY A 512 -32.85 4.77 -9.99
N GLY A 513 -34.17 4.69 -10.06
CA GLY A 513 -34.99 3.96 -9.08
C GLY A 513 -34.74 2.46 -9.05
N ILE A 514 -34.45 1.85 -10.20
CA ILE A 514 -34.14 0.42 -10.30
C ILE A 514 -32.86 0.10 -9.56
N THR A 515 -31.84 0.92 -9.76
CA THR A 515 -30.53 0.75 -9.06
C THR A 515 -30.66 0.96 -7.57
N THR A 516 -31.44 1.97 -7.14
CA THR A 516 -31.75 2.19 -5.72
C THR A 516 -32.42 0.97 -5.10
N ALA A 517 -33.47 0.45 -5.76
CA ALA A 517 -34.19 -0.70 -5.25
C ALA A 517 -33.32 -1.98 -5.17
N ALA A 518 -32.54 -2.24 -6.21
CA ALA A 518 -31.59 -3.36 -6.24
C ALA A 518 -30.53 -3.24 -5.13
N GLN A 519 -30.00 -2.05 -4.89
CA GLN A 519 -29.03 -1.79 -3.83
C GLN A 519 -29.66 -1.93 -2.44
N MET A 520 -30.87 -1.43 -2.24
CA MET A 520 -31.59 -1.60 -0.97
C MET A 520 -31.95 -3.06 -0.71
N ALA A 521 -32.34 -3.79 -1.75
CA ALA A 521 -32.54 -5.24 -1.68
C ALA A 521 -31.26 -5.96 -1.25
N TYR A 522 -30.11 -5.56 -1.79
CA TYR A 522 -28.83 -6.12 -1.42
C TYR A 522 -28.51 -5.91 0.08
N TRP A 523 -28.63 -4.69 0.58
CA TRP A 523 -28.40 -4.40 2.00
C TRP A 523 -29.37 -5.15 2.92
N ALA A 524 -30.65 -5.21 2.54
CA ALA A 524 -31.65 -5.97 3.26
C ALA A 524 -31.31 -7.48 3.27
N THR A 525 -30.85 -8.02 2.16
CA THR A 525 -30.42 -9.42 2.04
C THR A 525 -29.23 -9.72 2.93
N LEU A 526 -28.19 -8.87 2.93
CA LEU A 526 -27.02 -9.08 3.78
C LEU A 526 -27.44 -9.17 5.25
N LEU A 527 -28.28 -8.25 5.71
CA LEU A 527 -28.73 -8.23 7.08
C LEU A 527 -29.63 -9.43 7.41
N ALA A 528 -30.53 -9.83 6.50
CA ALA A 528 -31.42 -10.97 6.67
C ALA A 528 -30.65 -12.30 6.81
N VAL A 529 -29.73 -12.54 5.89
CA VAL A 529 -28.93 -13.78 5.89
C VAL A 529 -28.00 -13.81 7.11
N ALA A 530 -27.36 -12.69 7.45
CA ALA A 530 -26.52 -12.61 8.64
C ALA A 530 -27.27 -12.96 9.93
N GLN A 531 -28.56 -12.67 10.03
CA GLN A 531 -29.39 -13.03 11.18
C GLN A 531 -29.77 -14.51 11.24
N ARG A 532 -29.76 -15.22 10.11
CA ARG A 532 -30.13 -16.65 10.06
C ARG A 532 -28.97 -17.57 10.42
N HIS A 533 -27.74 -17.13 10.12
CA HIS A 533 -26.55 -17.94 10.33
C HIS A 533 -25.85 -17.68 11.66
N ASP A 534 -25.69 -18.72 12.47
CA ASP A 534 -24.82 -18.64 13.65
C ASP A 534 -23.35 -18.53 13.19
N GLY A 535 -22.61 -17.60 13.80
CA GLY A 535 -21.20 -17.37 13.49
C GLY A 535 -20.94 -16.40 12.34
N THR A 536 -21.93 -15.62 11.91
CA THR A 536 -21.69 -14.36 11.21
C THR A 536 -21.33 -13.28 12.23
N SER A 537 -20.36 -12.43 11.87
CA SER A 537 -19.97 -11.26 12.68
C SER A 537 -20.57 -9.97 12.14
N TYR A 538 -21.62 -10.06 11.32
CA TYR A 538 -22.29 -8.89 10.77
C TYR A 538 -23.09 -8.20 11.90
N PRO A 539 -22.77 -6.93 12.22
CA PRO A 539 -23.47 -6.22 13.27
C PRO A 539 -24.96 -6.07 12.95
N ALA A 540 -25.81 -6.32 13.93
CA ALA A 540 -27.26 -6.15 13.80
C ALA A 540 -27.67 -4.66 13.83
N PHE A 541 -26.96 -3.84 13.09
CA PHE A 541 -27.10 -2.39 13.06
C PHE A 541 -26.91 -1.85 11.64
N MET A 542 -27.78 -0.92 11.21
CA MET A 542 -27.61 -0.24 9.94
C MET A 542 -28.16 1.19 9.99
N LEU A 543 -27.40 2.11 9.38
CA LEU A 543 -27.82 3.48 9.10
C LEU A 543 -28.11 3.61 7.60
N ILE A 544 -29.27 4.13 7.25
CA ILE A 544 -29.64 4.33 5.85
C ILE A 544 -30.11 5.78 5.65
N ASP A 545 -29.46 6.48 4.76
CA ASP A 545 -29.87 7.84 4.41
C ASP A 545 -30.64 7.86 3.09
N SER A 546 -31.89 8.24 3.16
CA SER A 546 -32.76 8.44 1.99
C SER A 546 -32.99 7.17 1.14
N PRO A 547 -33.45 6.05 1.73
CA PRO A 547 -33.62 4.77 1.02
C PRO A 547 -34.56 4.84 -0.18
N ARG A 548 -35.42 5.85 -0.25
CA ARG A 548 -36.35 6.09 -1.36
C ARG A 548 -35.81 7.05 -2.43
N GLN A 549 -34.53 7.40 -2.38
CA GLN A 549 -33.94 8.24 -3.40
C GLN A 549 -34.18 7.63 -4.79
N ALA A 550 -34.71 8.44 -5.73
CA ALA A 550 -35.08 8.04 -7.09
C ALA A 550 -36.22 6.99 -7.22
N VAL A 551 -36.87 6.59 -6.10
CA VAL A 551 -38.07 5.72 -6.14
C VAL A 551 -39.31 6.41 -5.56
N ASN A 552 -39.23 7.67 -5.19
CA ASN A 552 -40.33 8.43 -4.58
C ASN A 552 -41.58 8.51 -5.46
N ASP A 553 -41.42 8.46 -6.77
CA ASP A 553 -42.54 8.53 -7.73
C ASP A 553 -43.33 7.22 -7.82
N SER A 554 -42.79 6.11 -7.27
CA SER A 554 -43.46 4.83 -7.20
C SER A 554 -43.91 4.52 -5.77
N GLU A 555 -45.16 4.84 -5.43
CA GLU A 555 -45.70 4.57 -4.10
C GLU A 555 -45.67 3.07 -3.76
N ALA A 556 -45.92 2.21 -4.73
CA ALA A 556 -45.88 0.76 -4.56
C ALA A 556 -44.50 0.26 -4.19
N LEU A 557 -43.47 0.68 -4.93
CA LEU A 557 -42.08 0.31 -4.66
C LEU A 557 -41.58 0.87 -3.32
N SER A 558 -41.96 2.12 -3.03
CA SER A 558 -41.64 2.76 -1.76
C SER A 558 -42.24 2.02 -0.55
N LYS A 559 -43.50 1.58 -0.66
CA LYS A 559 -44.17 0.76 0.36
C LYS A 559 -43.51 -0.62 0.49
N ALA A 560 -43.25 -1.28 -0.62
CA ALA A 560 -42.61 -2.60 -0.64
C ALA A 560 -41.24 -2.55 0.03
N LEU A 561 -40.45 -1.51 -0.25
CA LEU A 561 -39.14 -1.31 0.40
C LEU A 561 -39.25 -1.19 1.91
N TYR A 562 -40.17 -0.35 2.39
CA TYR A 562 -40.39 -0.21 3.84
C TYR A 562 -40.94 -1.50 4.49
N ARG A 563 -41.86 -2.21 3.80
CA ARG A 563 -42.32 -3.54 4.27
C ARG A 563 -41.12 -4.49 4.46
N ARG A 564 -40.19 -4.48 3.53
CA ARG A 564 -39.00 -5.32 3.63
C ARG A 564 -38.11 -4.92 4.81
N LEU A 565 -37.82 -3.63 4.98
CA LEU A 565 -37.01 -3.13 6.11
C LEU A 565 -37.68 -3.41 7.46
N VAL A 566 -39.00 -3.24 7.55
CA VAL A 566 -39.80 -3.58 8.75
C VAL A 566 -39.76 -5.07 9.03
N ALA A 567 -39.89 -5.92 8.01
CA ALA A 567 -39.82 -7.37 8.18
C ALA A 567 -38.48 -7.86 8.76
N LEU A 568 -37.39 -7.18 8.47
CA LEU A 568 -36.08 -7.48 9.08
C LEU A 568 -36.07 -7.26 10.60
N VAL A 569 -36.72 -6.20 11.04
CA VAL A 569 -36.83 -5.87 12.47
C VAL A 569 -37.83 -6.79 13.18
N ASP A 570 -38.96 -7.10 12.55
CA ASP A 570 -40.00 -7.95 13.13
C ASP A 570 -39.59 -9.43 13.17
N ALA A 571 -38.78 -9.91 12.23
CA ALA A 571 -38.23 -11.26 12.28
C ALA A 571 -37.47 -11.52 13.60
N ASN A 572 -36.83 -10.50 14.15
CA ASN A 572 -36.15 -10.55 15.44
C ASN A 572 -37.08 -10.71 16.65
N LYS A 573 -38.31 -10.16 16.58
CA LYS A 573 -39.28 -10.33 17.64
C LYS A 573 -39.75 -11.78 17.75
N GLN A 574 -39.89 -12.47 16.62
CA GLN A 574 -40.30 -13.88 16.57
C GLN A 574 -39.20 -14.81 17.10
N VAL A 575 -37.91 -14.53 16.79
CA VAL A 575 -36.77 -15.33 17.27
C VAL A 575 -36.54 -15.15 18.78
N ALA A 576 -36.79 -13.96 19.34
CA ALA A 576 -36.72 -13.72 20.78
C ALA A 576 -37.80 -14.53 21.56
N ILE A 577 -38.93 -14.82 20.93
CA ILE A 577 -40.02 -15.65 21.50
C ILE A 577 -39.60 -17.14 21.56
N ALA A 578 -38.74 -17.59 20.66
CA ALA A 578 -38.25 -18.97 20.62
C ALA A 578 -37.06 -19.27 21.56
N GLY A 579 -36.65 -18.32 22.40
CA GLY A 579 -35.60 -18.54 23.41
C GLY A 579 -34.17 -18.44 22.91
N ILE A 580 -33.94 -18.13 21.63
CA ILE A 580 -32.61 -17.93 21.03
C ILE A 580 -32.21 -16.46 21.27
N ARG A 581 -31.10 -16.24 21.99
CA ARG A 581 -30.52 -14.89 22.17
C ARG A 581 -29.82 -14.46 20.88
N ARG A 582 -30.57 -13.85 19.97
CA ARG A 582 -29.96 -13.12 18.83
C ARG A 582 -29.93 -11.62 19.15
N ALA A 583 -28.91 -10.94 18.60
CA ALA A 583 -28.84 -9.49 18.71
C ALA A 583 -30.07 -8.86 18.04
N LYS A 584 -30.72 -7.92 18.73
CA LYS A 584 -31.84 -7.18 18.13
C LYS A 584 -31.33 -6.28 17.03
N VAL A 585 -31.96 -6.35 15.87
CA VAL A 585 -31.64 -5.44 14.76
C VAL A 585 -32.05 -4.02 15.12
N GLN A 586 -31.14 -3.09 14.86
CA GLN A 586 -31.40 -1.67 14.96
C GLN A 586 -31.21 -1.02 13.58
N LEU A 587 -32.29 -0.49 13.02
CA LEU A 587 -32.27 0.29 11.80
C LEU A 587 -32.55 1.76 12.14
N ILE A 588 -31.68 2.66 11.70
CA ILE A 588 -31.90 4.10 11.78
C ILE A 588 -31.98 4.63 10.36
N ILE A 589 -33.12 5.17 9.96
CA ILE A 589 -33.41 5.63 8.63
C ILE A 589 -33.66 7.13 8.64
N ALA A 590 -32.93 7.88 7.85
CA ALA A 590 -33.25 9.27 7.54
C ALA A 590 -34.06 9.32 6.24
N ASP A 591 -35.31 9.83 6.30
CA ASP A 591 -36.19 9.93 5.12
C ASP A 591 -37.11 11.16 5.23
N ASN A 592 -37.90 11.37 4.21
CA ASN A 592 -38.88 12.46 4.26
C ASN A 592 -40.08 12.13 5.17
N SER A 593 -40.56 10.90 5.14
CA SER A 593 -41.65 10.43 6.02
C SER A 593 -41.69 8.90 6.07
N LEU A 594 -42.20 8.34 7.15
CA LEU A 594 -42.56 6.93 7.22
C LEU A 594 -43.88 6.70 6.47
N PRO A 595 -44.03 5.66 5.65
CA PRO A 595 -45.31 5.32 5.06
C PRO A 595 -46.43 5.16 6.12
N ALA A 596 -47.64 5.61 5.79
CA ALA A 596 -48.74 5.73 6.73
C ALA A 596 -49.09 4.41 7.48
N GLU A 597 -48.92 3.27 6.79
CA GLU A 597 -49.18 1.93 7.36
C GLU A 597 -48.26 1.54 8.53
N PHE A 598 -47.12 2.19 8.69
CA PHE A 598 -46.14 1.89 9.75
C PHE A 598 -46.09 2.97 10.83
N ARG A 599 -46.81 4.09 10.64
CA ARG A 599 -46.87 5.16 11.64
C ARG A 599 -47.52 4.67 12.92
N GLY A 600 -46.91 4.99 14.06
CA GLY A 600 -47.35 4.57 15.38
C GLY A 600 -46.81 3.23 15.90
N ASN A 601 -46.25 2.39 15.00
CA ASN A 601 -45.66 1.10 15.36
C ASN A 601 -44.16 1.18 15.66
N TYR A 602 -43.48 2.21 15.10
CA TYR A 602 -42.04 2.42 15.21
C TYR A 602 -41.72 3.85 15.62
N ALA A 603 -40.52 4.05 16.17
CA ALA A 603 -40.07 5.36 16.60
C ALA A 603 -39.86 6.26 15.38
N GLN A 604 -40.63 7.34 15.30
CA GLN A 604 -40.47 8.40 14.31
C GLN A 604 -40.17 9.72 15.03
N THR A 605 -39.10 10.39 14.58
CA THR A 605 -38.77 11.74 15.03
C THR A 605 -38.97 12.68 13.84
N ASP A 606 -39.97 13.57 13.98
CA ASP A 606 -40.32 14.52 12.92
C ASP A 606 -39.56 15.84 13.08
N PHE A 607 -38.93 16.25 12.01
CA PHE A 607 -38.22 17.52 11.89
C PHE A 607 -38.94 18.45 10.93
N THR A 608 -38.85 19.72 11.23
CA THR A 608 -39.39 20.79 10.38
C THR A 608 -38.30 21.86 10.19
N ILE A 609 -38.52 22.78 9.26
CA ILE A 609 -37.61 23.93 9.06
C ILE A 609 -37.50 24.76 10.35
N SER A 610 -38.62 24.88 11.11
CA SER A 610 -38.63 25.59 12.39
C SER A 610 -38.10 24.77 13.57
N ASN A 611 -38.02 23.45 13.42
CA ASN A 611 -37.45 22.54 14.41
C ASN A 611 -36.52 21.53 13.74
N PRO A 612 -35.31 21.96 13.30
CA PRO A 612 -34.34 21.10 12.62
C PRO A 612 -33.70 20.11 13.58
N THR A 613 -32.87 19.20 13.06
CA THR A 613 -32.16 18.17 13.86
C THR A 613 -31.31 18.76 14.98
N VAL A 614 -30.81 19.97 14.82
CA VAL A 614 -30.17 20.73 15.90
C VAL A 614 -30.98 22.01 16.10
N SER A 615 -31.98 21.93 16.98
CA SER A 615 -32.95 23.00 17.23
C SER A 615 -32.36 24.33 17.69
N THR A 616 -31.12 24.32 18.19
CA THR A 616 -30.38 25.53 18.59
C THR A 616 -29.65 26.21 17.44
N ILE A 617 -29.57 25.58 16.27
CA ILE A 617 -28.98 26.16 15.08
C ILE A 617 -30.06 26.94 14.33
N PRO A 618 -29.88 28.26 14.07
CA PRO A 618 -30.81 29.01 13.26
C PRO A 618 -30.78 28.48 11.82
N HIS A 619 -31.88 27.90 11.38
CA HIS A 619 -32.02 27.43 10.00
C HIS A 619 -32.26 28.67 9.10
N PRO A 620 -31.50 28.87 8.01
CA PRO A 620 -31.63 30.05 7.16
C PRO A 620 -32.99 30.16 6.43
N GLY A 621 -33.83 29.14 6.54
CA GLY A 621 -35.09 29.09 5.81
C GLY A 621 -34.88 28.80 4.31
N PRO A 622 -35.96 28.64 3.52
CA PRO A 622 -35.81 28.55 2.07
C PRO A 622 -35.21 29.85 1.57
N SER A 623 -34.04 29.78 0.94
CA SER A 623 -33.45 30.94 0.27
C SER A 623 -34.51 31.48 -0.70
N LYS A 624 -34.87 32.75 -0.53
CA LYS A 624 -35.60 33.46 -1.58
C LYS A 624 -34.69 33.48 -2.80
N VAL A 625 -34.90 32.55 -3.70
CA VAL A 625 -34.27 32.57 -5.00
C VAL A 625 -34.64 33.94 -5.57
N LYS A 626 -33.68 34.87 -5.62
CA LYS A 626 -33.85 36.04 -6.46
C LYS A 626 -33.98 35.52 -7.87
N THR A 627 -35.19 35.50 -8.39
CA THR A 627 -35.42 35.42 -9.82
C THR A 627 -34.47 36.43 -10.42
N LEU A 628 -33.45 35.99 -11.13
CA LEU A 628 -32.66 36.83 -12.00
C LEU A 628 -33.69 37.46 -12.96
N GLY A 629 -33.88 38.76 -12.75
CA GLY A 629 -34.96 39.53 -13.32
C GLY A 629 -34.96 39.51 -14.84
N SER A 630 -36.12 39.52 -15.31
CA SER A 630 -36.51 40.06 -16.62
C SER A 630 -35.69 41.29 -17.03
#